data_225fd583474085a6d3deffd700c12ee6
#
_entry.id   225fd583474085a6d3deffd700c12ee6
#
_cell.length_a   1.000
_cell.length_b   1.000
_cell.length_c   1.000
_cell.angle_alpha   90.00
_cell.angle_beta   90.00
_cell.angle_gamma   90.00
#
_symmetry.space_group_name_H-M   'P 1'
#
loop_
_entity.id
_entity.type
_entity.pdbx_description
1 polymer ?
#
loop_
_entity_poly.entity_id
_entity_poly.type
_entity_poly.pdbx_seq_one_letter_code
_entity_poly.pdbx_strand_id
1 'polypeptide(L)'
;PALILWAVTSELNHAISGLRVYAFFGALYLTPLVLPHERGGRLAAALAGLLCDATTPVLFGTHLFLFLAGYALLRRVRDRVPRDDTLGRVIVTLLANLALFLAFSFTQIHRSPAPAAVWPRLMGDLVCSQILLAIVTPWYFALHARCLELARVNPRSEFA
;
A
#
# COMPACT_ATOMS: atom_id res chain seq x y z
N PRO A 1 -7.36 -3.45 -10.80
CA PRO A 1 -7.53 -3.59 -9.34
C PRO A 1 -7.11 -2.34 -8.56
N ALA A 2 -6.03 -1.63 -8.95
CA ALA A 2 -5.56 -0.45 -8.24
C ALA A 2 -6.60 0.69 -8.13
N LEU A 3 -7.38 0.95 -9.18
CA LEU A 3 -8.46 1.95 -9.15
C LEU A 3 -9.59 1.55 -8.20
N ILE A 4 -9.93 0.27 -8.17
CA ILE A 4 -10.95 -0.25 -7.23
C ILE A 4 -10.45 -0.08 -5.80
N LEU A 5 -9.19 -0.45 -5.53
CA LEU A 5 -8.57 -0.25 -4.22
C LEU A 5 -8.60 1.23 -3.82
N TRP A 6 -8.22 2.12 -4.74
CA TRP A 6 -8.24 3.56 -4.50
C TRP A 6 -9.65 4.07 -4.15
N ALA A 7 -10.67 3.69 -4.92
CA ALA A 7 -12.04 4.07 -4.66
C ALA A 7 -12.51 3.55 -3.28
N VAL A 8 -12.28 2.27 -2.98
CA VAL A 8 -12.66 1.66 -1.69
C VAL A 8 -11.93 2.32 -0.52
N THR A 9 -10.63 2.60 -0.64
CA THR A 9 -9.86 3.26 0.43
C THR A 9 -10.26 4.71 0.62
N SER A 10 -10.64 5.41 -0.45
CA SER A 10 -11.16 6.77 -0.40
C SER A 10 -12.51 6.82 0.33
N GLU A 11 -13.45 5.95 -0.04
CA GLU A 11 -14.76 5.85 0.61
C GLU A 11 -14.63 5.42 2.08
N LEU A 12 -13.75 4.45 2.38
CA LEU A 12 -13.49 4.04 3.75
C LEU A 12 -12.97 5.21 4.59
N ASN A 13 -11.98 5.95 4.09
CA ASN A 13 -11.44 7.11 4.79
C ASN A 13 -12.49 8.21 4.96
N HIS A 14 -13.37 8.40 3.98
CA HIS A 14 -14.49 9.31 4.10
C HIS A 14 -15.45 8.85 5.22
N ALA A 15 -15.83 7.59 5.25
CA ALA A 15 -16.70 7.01 6.27
C ALA A 15 -16.13 7.11 7.70
N ILE A 16 -14.82 6.87 7.87
CA ILE A 16 -14.17 6.94 9.20
C ILE A 16 -13.68 8.33 9.57
N SER A 17 -13.81 9.32 8.69
CA SER A 17 -13.36 10.70 8.94
C SER A 17 -13.97 11.31 10.20
N GLY A 18 -15.22 10.93 10.53
CA GLY A 18 -15.89 11.32 11.77
C GLY A 18 -15.18 10.85 13.05
N LEU A 19 -14.41 9.77 12.99
CA LEU A 19 -13.60 9.24 14.08
C LEU A 19 -12.23 9.92 14.19
N ARG A 20 -11.92 10.85 13.29
CA ARG A 20 -10.61 11.53 13.16
C ARG A 20 -9.43 10.55 12.98
N VAL A 21 -9.69 9.38 12.37
CA VAL A 21 -8.70 8.36 12.07
C VAL A 21 -8.54 8.28 10.55
N TYR A 22 -7.32 8.07 10.11
CA TYR A 22 -6.97 7.88 8.70
C TYR A 22 -6.37 6.49 8.49
N ALA A 23 -6.97 5.70 7.60
CA ALA A 23 -6.46 4.38 7.25
C ALA A 23 -5.53 4.47 6.04
N PHE A 24 -4.26 4.09 6.23
CA PHE A 24 -3.22 4.11 5.22
C PHE A 24 -2.98 2.69 4.66
N PHE A 25 -3.15 2.52 3.36
CA PHE A 25 -3.04 1.24 2.66
C PHE A 25 -1.95 1.24 1.58
N GLY A 26 -0.89 2.02 1.75
CA GLY A 26 0.16 2.18 0.75
C GLY A 26 0.79 0.87 0.26
N ALA A 27 0.98 -0.10 1.15
CA ALA A 27 1.55 -1.39 0.79
C ALA A 27 0.65 -2.25 -0.10
N LEU A 28 -0.68 -2.14 -0.01
CA LEU A 28 -1.60 -2.88 -0.88
C LEU A 28 -1.47 -2.49 -2.36
N TYR A 29 -1.03 -1.27 -2.65
CA TYR A 29 -0.75 -0.87 -4.04
C TYR A 29 0.53 -1.50 -4.58
N LEU A 30 1.50 -1.79 -3.71
CA LEU A 30 2.84 -2.20 -4.11
C LEU A 30 3.05 -3.72 -4.08
N THR A 31 2.55 -4.40 -3.06
CA THR A 31 2.81 -5.84 -2.87
C THR A 31 2.29 -6.71 -4.00
N PRO A 32 1.09 -6.48 -4.59
CA PRO A 32 0.62 -7.24 -5.74
C PRO A 32 1.40 -6.98 -7.03
N LEU A 33 2.11 -5.85 -7.12
CA LEU A 33 2.93 -5.51 -8.29
C LEU A 33 4.32 -6.14 -8.23
N VAL A 34 4.81 -6.42 -7.02
CA VAL A 34 6.16 -6.91 -6.79
C VAL A 34 6.20 -8.42 -6.68
N LEU A 35 5.27 -9.02 -5.95
CA LEU A 35 5.26 -10.46 -5.66
C LEU A 35 5.05 -11.33 -6.90
N PRO A 36 4.11 -11.05 -7.83
CA PRO A 36 3.97 -11.78 -9.08
C PRO A 36 4.74 -11.13 -10.21
N HIS A 37 5.98 -11.00 -10.25
CA HIS A 37 6.89 -10.63 -11.37
C HIS A 37 6.25 -9.84 -12.55
N GLU A 38 5.50 -8.78 -12.28
CA GLU A 38 4.82 -8.03 -13.34
C GLU A 38 5.76 -7.05 -14.06
N ARG A 39 5.73 -7.10 -15.42
CA ARG A 39 6.34 -6.07 -16.26
C ARG A 39 5.54 -4.77 -16.10
N GLY A 40 6.21 -3.65 -15.88
CA GLY A 40 5.54 -2.35 -15.71
C GLY A 40 5.15 -1.98 -14.27
N GLY A 41 5.49 -2.79 -13.26
CA GLY A 41 5.18 -2.50 -11.86
C GLY A 41 5.68 -1.14 -11.36
N ARG A 42 6.78 -0.62 -11.91
CA ARG A 42 7.27 0.75 -11.59
C ARG A 42 6.29 1.83 -12.05
N LEU A 43 5.77 1.69 -13.28
CA LEU A 43 4.80 2.63 -13.82
C LEU A 43 3.50 2.58 -13.03
N ALA A 44 3.03 1.37 -12.70
CA ALA A 44 1.83 1.18 -11.90
C ALA A 44 1.99 1.76 -10.48
N ALA A 45 3.16 1.58 -9.84
CA ALA A 45 3.47 2.19 -8.54
C ALA A 45 3.50 3.72 -8.62
N ALA A 46 4.10 4.29 -9.68
CA ALA A 46 4.12 5.73 -9.91
C ALA A 46 2.70 6.29 -10.09
N LEU A 47 1.88 5.65 -10.92
CA LEU A 47 0.49 6.06 -11.15
C LEU A 47 -0.34 5.96 -9.86
N ALA A 48 -0.17 4.90 -9.07
CA ALA A 48 -0.85 4.76 -7.78
C ALA A 48 -0.43 5.87 -6.81
N GLY A 49 0.87 6.23 -6.76
CA GLY A 49 1.36 7.34 -5.95
C GLY A 49 0.77 8.68 -6.37
N LEU A 50 0.70 8.95 -7.68
CA LEU A 50 0.08 10.17 -8.21
C LEU A 50 -1.42 10.26 -7.89
N LEU A 51 -2.15 9.13 -7.98
CA LEU A 51 -3.56 9.08 -7.60
C LEU A 51 -3.76 9.40 -6.11
N CYS A 52 -2.90 8.86 -5.24
CA CYS A 52 -2.94 9.18 -3.82
C CYS A 52 -2.59 10.65 -3.55
N ASP A 53 -1.59 11.21 -4.24
CA ASP A 53 -1.23 12.62 -4.11
C ASP A 53 -2.36 13.56 -4.57
N ALA A 54 -3.15 13.16 -5.56
CA ALA A 54 -4.27 13.95 -6.06
C ALA A 54 -5.45 14.04 -5.06
N THR A 55 -5.54 13.11 -4.11
CA THR A 55 -6.67 13.01 -3.17
C THR A 55 -6.32 13.34 -1.73
N THR A 56 -5.05 13.45 -1.41
CA THR A 56 -4.58 13.77 -0.06
C THR A 56 -4.04 15.21 0.00
N PRO A 57 -4.32 15.97 1.08
CA PRO A 57 -3.83 17.33 1.27
C PRO A 57 -2.36 17.33 1.71
N VAL A 58 -1.49 16.72 0.92
CA VAL A 58 -0.03 16.67 1.14
C VAL A 58 0.69 17.31 -0.04
N LEU A 59 2.01 17.52 0.09
CA LEU A 59 2.77 17.99 -1.07
C LEU A 59 2.69 16.98 -2.19
N PHE A 60 2.35 17.48 -3.37
CA PHE A 60 2.32 16.69 -4.59
C PHE A 60 3.67 16.02 -4.83
N GLY A 61 3.68 14.72 -5.11
CA GLY A 61 4.87 13.91 -5.27
C GLY A 61 5.29 13.12 -4.01
N THR A 62 4.71 13.38 -2.84
CA THR A 62 5.06 12.66 -1.60
C THR A 62 4.78 11.16 -1.73
N HIS A 63 3.56 10.78 -2.13
CA HIS A 63 3.21 9.36 -2.33
C HIS A 63 3.91 8.77 -3.53
N LEU A 64 4.14 9.55 -4.60
CA LEU A 64 4.92 9.12 -5.76
C LEU A 64 6.31 8.65 -5.34
N PHE A 65 7.06 9.46 -4.58
CA PHE A 65 8.39 9.10 -4.10
C PHE A 65 8.36 7.92 -3.13
N LEU A 66 7.43 7.92 -2.17
CA LEU A 66 7.27 6.83 -1.22
C LEU A 66 6.97 5.50 -1.92
N PHE A 67 6.09 5.51 -2.91
CA PHE A 67 5.70 4.30 -3.61
C PHE A 67 6.83 3.79 -4.52
N LEU A 68 7.56 4.65 -5.20
CA LEU A 68 8.72 4.24 -5.99
C LEU A 68 9.84 3.68 -5.09
N ALA A 69 10.14 4.32 -3.97
CA ALA A 69 11.11 3.83 -2.99
C ALA A 69 10.66 2.50 -2.37
N GLY A 70 9.39 2.40 -1.95
CA GLY A 70 8.80 1.18 -1.41
C GLY A 70 8.82 0.04 -2.43
N TYR A 71 8.47 0.31 -3.69
CA TYR A 71 8.56 -0.67 -4.77
C TYR A 71 10.00 -1.18 -4.96
N ALA A 72 10.98 -0.28 -4.98
CA ALA A 72 12.39 -0.66 -5.12
C ALA A 72 12.88 -1.52 -3.94
N LEU A 73 12.46 -1.18 -2.72
CA LEU A 73 12.79 -1.93 -1.50
C LEU A 73 12.14 -3.32 -1.51
N LEU A 74 10.83 -3.40 -1.76
CA LEU A 74 10.09 -4.66 -1.85
C LEU A 74 10.66 -5.58 -2.92
N ARG A 75 11.07 -5.02 -4.05
CA ARG A 75 11.70 -5.78 -5.12
C ARG A 75 13.02 -6.43 -4.69
N ARG A 76 13.80 -5.81 -3.80
CA ARG A 76 15.04 -6.40 -3.25
C ARG A 76 14.76 -7.54 -2.27
N VAL A 77 13.63 -7.48 -1.58
CA VAL A 77 13.24 -8.47 -0.58
C VAL A 77 12.41 -9.60 -1.18
N ARG A 78 11.83 -9.39 -2.36
CA ARG A 78 10.92 -10.32 -3.04
C ARG A 78 11.41 -11.77 -3.08
N ASP A 79 12.68 -11.96 -3.43
CA ASP A 79 13.24 -13.30 -3.62
C ASP A 79 13.43 -14.08 -2.30
N ARG A 80 13.26 -13.38 -1.16
CA ARG A 80 13.30 -13.97 0.19
C ARG A 80 11.91 -14.35 0.71
N VAL A 81 10.85 -14.00 0.00
CA VAL A 81 9.46 -14.25 0.41
C VAL A 81 8.97 -15.52 -0.26
N PRO A 82 8.52 -16.55 0.50
CA PRO A 82 7.92 -17.74 -0.07
C PRO A 82 6.70 -17.37 -0.93
N ARG A 83 6.68 -17.85 -2.18
CA ARG A 83 5.65 -17.45 -3.16
C ARG A 83 4.27 -18.05 -2.86
N ASP A 84 4.25 -19.21 -2.21
CA ASP A 84 3.03 -19.99 -1.98
C ASP A 84 2.45 -19.78 -0.57
N ASP A 85 3.11 -19.00 0.28
CA ASP A 85 2.68 -18.75 1.64
C ASP A 85 1.85 -17.47 1.76
N THR A 86 0.55 -17.64 2.00
CA THR A 86 -0.38 -16.53 2.22
C THR A 86 -0.02 -15.72 3.46
N LEU A 87 0.43 -16.38 4.54
CA LEU A 87 0.86 -15.69 5.76
C LEU A 87 2.09 -14.84 5.52
N GLY A 88 3.08 -15.36 4.80
CA GLY A 88 4.28 -14.61 4.42
C GLY A 88 3.94 -13.35 3.62
N ARG A 89 2.99 -13.44 2.68
CA ARG A 89 2.52 -12.26 1.93
C ARG A 89 1.85 -11.23 2.83
N VAL A 90 1.00 -11.66 3.78
CA VAL A 90 0.36 -10.76 4.74
C VAL A 90 1.40 -10.07 5.61
N ILE A 91 2.35 -10.83 6.17
CA ILE A 91 3.42 -10.28 7.02
C ILE A 91 4.24 -9.24 6.25
N VAL A 92 4.67 -9.56 5.03
CA VAL A 92 5.44 -8.62 4.19
C VAL A 92 4.62 -7.36 3.88
N THR A 93 3.32 -7.50 3.62
CA THR A 93 2.44 -6.36 3.37
C THR A 93 2.31 -5.48 4.60
N LEU A 94 2.15 -6.06 5.81
CA LEU A 94 2.08 -5.34 7.06
C LEU A 94 3.39 -4.60 7.37
N LEU A 95 4.53 -5.25 7.21
CA LEU A 95 5.85 -4.65 7.41
C LEU A 95 6.12 -3.52 6.39
N ALA A 96 5.76 -3.74 5.14
CA ALA A 96 5.89 -2.72 4.10
C ALA A 96 4.99 -1.51 4.39
N ASN A 97 3.75 -1.75 4.84
CA ASN A 97 2.83 -0.67 5.21
C ASN A 97 3.33 0.10 6.42
N LEU A 98 3.87 -0.60 7.42
CA LEU A 98 4.50 0.03 8.58
C LEU A 98 5.64 0.95 8.15
N ALA A 99 6.55 0.47 7.29
CA ALA A 99 7.69 1.26 6.82
C ALA A 99 7.24 2.50 6.01
N LEU A 100 6.27 2.32 5.10
CA LEU A 100 5.71 3.43 4.32
C LEU A 100 4.97 4.43 5.20
N PHE A 101 4.19 3.96 6.19
CA PHE A 101 3.48 4.82 7.12
C PHE A 101 4.46 5.64 7.98
N LEU A 102 5.51 5.02 8.51
CA LEU A 102 6.53 5.71 9.29
C LEU A 102 7.25 6.77 8.44
N ALA A 103 7.62 6.43 7.21
CA ALA A 103 8.22 7.39 6.29
C ALA A 103 7.28 8.56 5.97
N PHE A 104 6.00 8.27 5.71
CA PHE A 104 4.96 9.29 5.51
C PHE A 104 4.79 10.16 6.75
N SER A 105 4.67 9.57 7.94
CA SER A 105 4.50 10.26 9.21
C SER A 105 5.68 11.18 9.50
N PHE A 106 6.90 10.76 9.19
CA PHE A 106 8.10 11.58 9.34
C PHE A 106 8.02 12.86 8.51
N THR A 107 7.53 12.78 7.26
CA THR A 107 7.34 13.97 6.41
C THR A 107 6.28 14.93 6.99
N GLN A 108 5.23 14.39 7.62
CA GLN A 108 4.15 15.18 8.21
C GLN A 108 4.59 15.87 9.51
N ILE A 109 5.32 15.16 10.38
CA ILE A 109 5.81 15.70 11.65
C ILE A 109 6.76 16.88 11.43
N HIS A 110 7.66 16.78 10.46
CA HIS A 110 8.61 17.87 10.14
C HIS A 110 7.94 19.16 9.69
N ARG A 111 6.70 19.10 9.26
CA ARG A 111 5.91 20.26 8.78
C ARG A 111 4.92 20.77 9.81
N SER A 112 4.71 20.05 10.89
CA SER A 112 3.76 20.44 11.93
C SER A 112 4.37 21.49 12.85
N PRO A 113 3.67 22.57 13.14
CA PRO A 113 4.11 23.56 14.15
C PRO A 113 4.09 23.01 15.58
N ALA A 114 3.36 21.90 15.82
CA ALA A 114 3.24 21.26 17.12
C ALA A 114 3.43 19.72 17.00
N PRO A 115 4.66 19.24 16.78
CA PRO A 115 4.92 17.83 16.49
C PRO A 115 4.46 16.88 17.61
N ALA A 116 4.58 17.28 18.87
CA ALA A 116 4.16 16.47 20.02
C ALA A 116 2.65 16.17 20.04
N ALA A 117 1.82 17.08 19.57
CA ALA A 117 0.37 16.90 19.54
C ALA A 117 -0.09 15.94 18.42
N VAL A 118 0.75 15.72 17.40
CA VAL A 118 0.42 14.88 16.25
C VAL A 118 0.65 13.38 16.54
N TRP A 119 1.57 13.04 17.42
CA TRP A 119 1.96 11.65 17.72
C TRP A 119 0.80 10.73 18.15
N PRO A 120 -0.07 11.12 19.11
CA PRO A 120 -1.17 10.23 19.53
C PRO A 120 -2.10 9.88 18.37
N ARG A 121 -2.37 10.85 17.49
CA ARG A 121 -3.19 10.65 16.30
C ARG A 121 -2.51 9.68 15.33
N LEU A 122 -1.23 9.87 15.03
CA LEU A 122 -0.48 8.99 14.13
C LEU A 122 -0.41 7.56 14.66
N MET A 123 -0.31 7.36 15.97
CA MET A 123 -0.37 6.02 16.56
C MET A 123 -1.74 5.37 16.36
N GLY A 124 -2.82 6.11 16.55
CA GLY A 124 -4.17 5.63 16.26
C GLY A 124 -4.36 5.25 14.80
N ASP A 125 -3.90 6.12 13.89
CA ASP A 125 -3.94 5.89 12.44
C ASP A 125 -3.12 4.66 12.05
N LEU A 126 -1.95 4.45 12.65
CA LEU A 126 -1.12 3.28 12.43
C LEU A 126 -1.81 1.99 12.86
N VAL A 127 -2.31 1.94 14.10
CA VAL A 127 -2.96 0.73 14.64
C VAL A 127 -4.19 0.37 13.81
N CYS A 128 -5.05 1.37 13.52
CA CYS A 128 -6.22 1.17 12.68
C CYS A 128 -5.84 0.66 11.29
N SER A 129 -4.84 1.29 10.65
CA SER A 129 -4.34 0.87 9.32
C SER A 129 -3.85 -0.57 9.32
N GLN A 130 -3.09 -0.98 10.34
CA GLN A 130 -2.53 -2.34 10.41
C GLN A 130 -3.62 -3.40 10.64
N ILE A 131 -4.60 -3.13 11.51
CA ILE A 131 -5.73 -4.05 11.75
C ILE A 131 -6.55 -4.23 10.48
N LEU A 132 -6.96 -3.12 9.85
CA LEU A 132 -7.73 -3.16 8.61
C LEU A 132 -6.96 -3.86 7.49
N LEU A 133 -5.66 -3.57 7.38
CA LEU A 133 -4.80 -4.18 6.37
C LEU A 133 -4.69 -5.69 6.57
N ALA A 134 -4.53 -6.17 7.80
CA ALA A 134 -4.47 -7.61 8.12
C ALA A 134 -5.73 -8.34 7.66
N ILE A 135 -6.90 -7.71 7.83
CA ILE A 135 -8.20 -8.28 7.42
C ILE A 135 -8.37 -8.25 5.90
N VAL A 136 -8.02 -7.13 5.26
CA VAL A 136 -8.29 -6.91 3.83
C VAL A 136 -7.27 -7.62 2.92
N THR A 137 -6.03 -7.75 3.36
CA THR A 137 -4.92 -8.27 2.53
C THR A 137 -5.21 -9.64 1.89
N PRO A 138 -5.68 -10.68 2.61
CA PRO A 138 -5.94 -11.99 2.01
C PRO A 138 -6.99 -11.92 0.88
N TRP A 139 -8.06 -11.17 1.11
CA TRP A 139 -9.14 -10.98 0.13
C TRP A 139 -8.67 -10.20 -1.09
N TYR A 140 -7.85 -9.20 -0.88
CA TYR A 140 -7.31 -8.39 -1.96
C TYR A 140 -6.37 -9.19 -2.87
N PHE A 141 -5.51 -10.04 -2.31
CA PHE A 141 -4.66 -10.94 -3.09
C PHE A 141 -5.49 -11.96 -3.88
N ALA A 142 -6.54 -12.53 -3.28
CA ALA A 142 -7.44 -13.44 -3.97
C ALA A 142 -8.17 -12.74 -5.14
N LEU A 143 -8.65 -11.52 -4.92
CA LEU A 143 -9.29 -10.71 -5.96
C LEU A 143 -8.29 -10.38 -7.09
N HIS A 144 -7.06 -9.98 -6.73
CA HIS A 144 -6.02 -9.66 -7.71
C HIS A 144 -5.69 -10.86 -8.59
N ALA A 145 -5.51 -12.04 -7.98
CA ALA A 145 -5.27 -13.29 -8.71
C ALA A 145 -6.40 -13.61 -9.70
N ARG A 146 -7.66 -13.49 -9.26
CA ARG A 146 -8.82 -13.68 -10.14
C ARG A 146 -8.89 -12.67 -11.28
N CYS A 147 -8.56 -11.41 -11.02
CA CYS A 147 -8.51 -10.38 -12.08
C CYS A 147 -7.46 -10.71 -13.14
N LEU A 148 -6.29 -11.22 -12.73
CA LEU A 148 -5.24 -11.64 -13.67
C LEU A 148 -5.68 -12.86 -14.50
N GLU A 149 -6.32 -13.84 -13.89
CA GLU A 149 -6.89 -14.99 -14.59
C GLU A 149 -7.92 -14.57 -15.64
N LEU A 150 -8.85 -13.69 -15.27
CA LEU A 150 -9.87 -13.16 -16.19
C LEU A 150 -9.28 -12.34 -17.34
N ALA A 151 -8.21 -11.60 -17.08
CA ALA A 151 -7.48 -10.85 -18.09
C ALA A 151 -6.62 -11.73 -19.01
N ARG A 152 -6.64 -13.07 -18.82
CA ARG A 152 -5.82 -14.06 -19.54
C ARG A 152 -4.31 -13.75 -19.46
N VAL A 153 -3.87 -12.98 -18.50
CA VAL A 153 -2.47 -12.79 -18.18
C VAL A 153 -2.04 -14.00 -17.34
N ASN A 154 -1.51 -15.01 -18.01
CA ASN A 154 -1.12 -16.24 -17.33
C ASN A 154 0.28 -16.03 -16.70
N PRO A 155 0.40 -15.87 -15.38
CA PRO A 155 1.69 -15.66 -14.72
C PRO A 155 2.55 -16.96 -14.71
N ARG A 156 1.97 -18.12 -15.11
CA ARG A 156 2.63 -19.44 -15.11
C ARG A 156 3.37 -19.78 -16.39
N SER A 157 3.17 -19.07 -17.50
CA SER A 157 3.75 -19.42 -18.80
C SER A 157 5.19 -18.97 -19.01
N GLU A 158 5.85 -18.34 -18.06
CA GLU A 158 7.26 -17.91 -18.18
C GLU A 158 8.27 -18.92 -17.55
N PHE A 159 7.83 -20.11 -17.15
CA PHE A 159 8.67 -21.15 -16.53
C PHE A 159 8.62 -22.52 -17.24
N ALA A 160 8.27 -22.53 -18.52
CA ALA A 160 8.47 -23.72 -19.37
C ALA A 160 9.72 -23.56 -20.23
#